data_d5169c53603cd0253fa671e1982bd06c
#
_entry.id   d5169c53603cd0253fa671e1982bd06c
#
_cell.length_a   1.000
_cell.length_b   1.000
_cell.length_c   1.000
_cell.angle_alpha   90.00
_cell.angle_beta   90.00
_cell.angle_gamma   90.00
#
_symmetry.space_group_name_H-M   'P 1'
#
loop_
_entity.id
_entity.type
_entity.pdbx_description
1 polymer ?
#
loop_
_entity_poly.entity_id
_entity_poly.type
_entity_poly.pdbx_seq_one_letter_code
_entity_poly.pdbx_strand_id
1 'polypeptide(L)'
;MVSRVNYLLLSTALLATFFSGTATRIVSISMPTVANSLATDLLGVSWALLSYQLSNIGLSIIFGRLSDLWGREKIFVLGFLVFSVSSLLCGLSHNLVELIVARFLQGVGGAMLQSSSRALAAESVTEELAGRAQGYMTTAHHVGFIMGPSIGGVMIDYLSWRWSFFFLVPIGLGGTVLALVNLKRRPVASERRPVSIDYVGAALLFAVTSAVVLSLDRRTQLIIGDSANGLFTLMFLASLIAFVFHESRAKNPVVNLALFKIRRFSMSVVSLLVVASCYTLTGFLMPFYLQDILGLAPTQVGILFMLPSILTVALAPLSGYLADRLGPRLPASLGVAFMIVSLAVGIILRPDSHWWLPAALIVVGAVTNGIFNPANSTAMISMMPREHRGFASAVNHVTFGLGNVFGVALGGLSMSLAFEHSTGVATAAITTANPDGFVAALNTTFLAAVVVSLVALATSIIGGRRGEEQGATRL
;
A
#
# COMPACT_ATOMS: atom_id res chain seq x y z
N MET A 1 23.36 -17.93 29.03
CA MET A 1 22.56 -16.76 29.48
C MET A 1 21.25 -16.78 28.72
N VAL A 2 20.13 -16.98 29.40
CA VAL A 2 18.79 -16.92 28.81
C VAL A 2 18.61 -15.48 28.36
N SER A 3 18.58 -15.22 27.05
CA SER A 3 18.34 -13.89 26.50
C SER A 3 16.93 -13.46 26.87
N ARG A 4 16.81 -12.52 27.82
CA ARG A 4 15.51 -11.98 28.24
C ARG A 4 14.91 -11.20 27.08
N VAL A 5 13.62 -11.40 26.84
CA VAL A 5 12.85 -10.61 25.89
C VAL A 5 12.99 -9.12 26.22
N ASN A 6 13.40 -8.32 25.25
CA ASN A 6 13.47 -6.86 25.39
C ASN A 6 12.10 -6.25 25.06
N TYR A 7 11.23 -6.20 26.06
CA TYR A 7 9.86 -5.68 25.91
C TYR A 7 9.81 -4.22 25.47
N LEU A 8 10.80 -3.40 25.87
CA LEU A 8 10.84 -1.99 25.50
C LEU A 8 11.13 -1.83 24.00
N LEU A 9 12.04 -2.63 23.44
CA LEU A 9 12.33 -2.63 22.02
C LEU A 9 11.15 -3.17 21.21
N LEU A 10 10.55 -4.28 21.67
CA LEU A 10 9.39 -4.86 21.03
C LEU A 10 8.22 -3.87 21.01
N SER A 11 7.89 -3.24 22.15
CA SER A 11 6.77 -2.27 22.22
C SER A 11 7.02 -1.05 21.32
N THR A 12 8.27 -0.59 21.21
CA THR A 12 8.61 0.53 20.30
C THR A 12 8.44 0.12 18.82
N ALA A 13 8.82 -1.11 18.46
CA ALA A 13 8.61 -1.63 17.11
C ALA A 13 7.11 -1.82 16.81
N LEU A 14 6.32 -2.30 17.78
CA LEU A 14 4.86 -2.41 17.67
C LEU A 14 4.21 -1.04 17.49
N LEU A 15 4.66 -0.03 18.24
CA LEU A 15 4.18 1.35 18.11
C LEU A 15 4.45 1.90 16.70
N ALA A 16 5.63 1.68 16.14
CA ALA A 16 5.95 2.10 14.77
C ALA A 16 5.03 1.46 13.74
N THR A 17 4.73 0.18 13.91
CA THR A 17 3.88 -0.57 12.99
C THR A 17 2.42 -0.15 13.10
N PHE A 18 1.91 0.05 14.31
CA PHE A 18 0.59 0.63 14.57
C PHE A 18 0.47 2.03 13.94
N PHE A 19 1.47 2.86 14.16
CA PHE A 19 1.55 4.22 13.64
C PHE A 19 1.54 4.25 12.11
N SER A 20 2.32 3.38 11.45
CA SER A 20 2.32 3.23 10.00
C SER A 20 0.96 2.79 9.47
N GLY A 21 0.30 1.83 10.13
CA GLY A 21 -1.05 1.39 9.79
C GLY A 21 -2.09 2.52 9.87
N THR A 22 -2.08 3.27 10.98
CA THR A 22 -2.98 4.40 11.19
C THR A 22 -2.76 5.50 10.14
N ALA A 23 -1.51 5.89 9.90
CA ALA A 23 -1.14 6.96 8.97
C ALA A 23 -1.53 6.65 7.52
N THR A 24 -1.51 5.38 7.13
CA THR A 24 -1.90 4.98 5.78
C THR A 24 -3.39 5.17 5.52
N ARG A 25 -4.24 4.96 6.53
CA ARG A 25 -5.70 4.96 6.37
C ARG A 25 -6.40 6.24 6.81
N ILE A 26 -5.85 6.95 7.80
CA ILE A 26 -6.45 8.18 8.32
C ILE A 26 -6.58 9.23 7.20
N VAL A 27 -5.62 9.29 6.28
CA VAL A 27 -5.57 10.27 5.20
C VAL A 27 -6.55 9.96 4.07
N SER A 28 -6.84 8.67 3.78
CA SER A 28 -7.74 8.32 2.68
C SER A 28 -9.17 8.84 2.88
N ILE A 29 -9.65 8.91 4.12
CA ILE A 29 -10.98 9.47 4.43
C ILE A 29 -11.02 10.99 4.28
N SER A 30 -9.87 11.66 4.47
CA SER A 30 -9.81 13.13 4.38
C SER A 30 -9.69 13.66 2.94
N MET A 31 -9.49 12.79 1.93
CA MET A 31 -9.24 13.24 0.55
C MET A 31 -10.32 14.16 -0.03
N PRO A 32 -11.65 13.87 0.08
CA PRO A 32 -12.66 14.80 -0.41
C PRO A 32 -12.60 16.17 0.28
N THR A 33 -12.50 16.17 1.61
CA THR A 33 -12.40 17.42 2.40
C THR A 33 -11.12 18.19 2.08
N VAL A 34 -9.98 17.51 1.86
CA VAL A 34 -8.72 18.13 1.44
C VAL A 34 -8.86 18.73 0.04
N ALA A 35 -9.48 18.02 -0.91
CA ALA A 35 -9.72 18.52 -2.25
C ALA A 35 -10.54 19.81 -2.24
N ASN A 36 -11.63 19.82 -1.49
CA ASN A 36 -12.48 21.01 -1.33
C ASN A 36 -11.74 22.16 -0.62
N SER A 37 -10.98 21.87 0.45
CA SER A 37 -10.27 22.89 1.24
C SER A 37 -9.10 23.54 0.49
N LEU A 38 -8.40 22.79 -0.36
CA LEU A 38 -7.26 23.28 -1.16
C LEU A 38 -7.66 23.67 -2.58
N ALA A 39 -8.98 23.79 -2.86
CA ALA A 39 -9.53 24.14 -4.17
C ALA A 39 -8.91 23.31 -5.32
N THR A 40 -8.82 21.98 -5.09
CA THR A 40 -8.32 21.02 -6.06
C THR A 40 -9.37 19.94 -6.34
N ASP A 41 -9.07 19.08 -7.28
CA ASP A 41 -9.95 18.00 -7.72
C ASP A 41 -9.44 16.61 -7.27
N LEU A 42 -10.19 15.57 -7.61
CA LEU A 42 -9.87 14.18 -7.32
C LEU A 42 -8.47 13.79 -7.86
N LEU A 43 -8.11 14.20 -9.08
CA LEU A 43 -6.81 13.92 -9.68
C LEU A 43 -5.68 14.65 -8.95
N GLY A 44 -5.91 15.91 -8.58
CA GLY A 44 -4.92 16.69 -7.84
C GLY A 44 -4.62 16.11 -6.48
N VAL A 45 -5.66 15.80 -5.70
CA VAL A 45 -5.46 15.28 -4.35
C VAL A 45 -4.92 13.85 -4.32
N SER A 46 -5.09 13.08 -5.41
CA SER A 46 -4.50 11.74 -5.53
C SER A 46 -2.98 11.77 -5.37
N TRP A 47 -2.32 12.87 -5.78
CA TRP A 47 -0.87 13.07 -5.61
C TRP A 47 -0.44 13.12 -4.14
N ALA A 48 -1.31 13.53 -3.24
CA ALA A 48 -1.01 13.45 -1.80
C ALA A 48 -0.92 11.99 -1.31
N LEU A 49 -1.64 11.05 -1.92
CA LEU A 49 -1.51 9.61 -1.65
C LEU A 49 -0.32 9.01 -2.40
N LEU A 50 -0.18 9.32 -3.69
CA LEU A 50 0.86 8.77 -4.56
C LEU A 50 2.25 9.16 -4.09
N SER A 51 2.50 10.43 -3.74
CA SER A 51 3.81 10.90 -3.28
C SER A 51 4.28 10.17 -2.02
N TYR A 52 3.39 9.94 -1.05
CA TYR A 52 3.68 9.14 0.13
C TYR A 52 4.02 7.69 -0.23
N GLN A 53 3.20 7.06 -1.07
CA GLN A 53 3.37 5.64 -1.41
C GLN A 53 4.63 5.42 -2.25
N LEU A 54 4.89 6.29 -3.24
CA LEU A 54 6.09 6.24 -4.08
C LEU A 54 7.37 6.32 -3.23
N SER A 55 7.47 7.31 -2.35
CA SER A 55 8.64 7.45 -1.49
C SER A 55 8.75 6.31 -0.46
N ASN A 56 7.63 5.87 0.11
CA ASN A 56 7.61 4.78 1.09
C ASN A 56 8.09 3.45 0.48
N ILE A 57 7.53 3.05 -0.67
CA ILE A 57 7.86 1.78 -1.31
C ILE A 57 9.23 1.85 -1.98
N GLY A 58 9.47 2.89 -2.78
CA GLY A 58 10.69 3.03 -3.55
C GLY A 58 11.95 3.15 -2.70
N LEU A 59 11.84 3.80 -1.51
CA LEU A 59 12.97 3.99 -0.62
C LEU A 59 13.09 2.92 0.47
N SER A 60 12.07 2.07 0.66
CA SER A 60 12.08 1.04 1.72
C SER A 60 13.25 0.06 1.58
N ILE A 61 13.59 -0.32 0.35
CA ILE A 61 14.72 -1.22 0.05
C ILE A 61 16.05 -0.53 0.37
N ILE A 62 16.19 0.74 -0.02
CA ILE A 62 17.40 1.55 0.24
C ILE A 62 17.60 1.70 1.76
N PHE A 63 16.56 2.09 2.49
CA PHE A 63 16.65 2.24 3.95
C PHE A 63 16.80 0.92 4.69
N GLY A 64 16.28 -0.18 4.15
CA GLY A 64 16.53 -1.51 4.67
C GLY A 64 18.03 -1.82 4.70
N ARG A 65 18.69 -1.62 3.58
CA ARG A 65 20.15 -1.81 3.47
C ARG A 65 20.96 -0.76 4.26
N LEU A 66 20.52 0.50 4.20
CA LEU A 66 21.16 1.58 4.94
C LEU A 66 21.09 1.34 6.45
N SER A 67 20.01 0.74 6.94
CA SER A 67 19.85 0.36 8.34
C SER A 67 20.86 -0.73 8.78
N ASP A 68 21.23 -1.63 7.89
CA ASP A 68 22.25 -2.64 8.16
C ASP A 68 23.66 -2.01 8.23
N LEU A 69 23.93 -0.91 7.48
CA LEU A 69 25.22 -0.21 7.49
C LEU A 69 25.35 0.81 8.63
N TRP A 70 24.36 1.68 8.80
CA TRP A 70 24.41 2.78 9.77
C TRP A 70 23.92 2.39 11.16
N GLY A 71 23.24 1.24 11.26
CA GLY A 71 22.60 0.73 12.46
C GLY A 71 21.09 0.93 12.43
N ARG A 72 20.37 -0.17 12.66
CA ARG A 72 18.89 -0.23 12.56
C ARG A 72 18.21 0.77 13.50
N GLU A 73 18.75 0.92 14.72
CA GLU A 73 18.20 1.84 15.73
C GLU A 73 18.32 3.30 15.32
N LYS A 74 19.42 3.69 14.66
CA LYS A 74 19.61 5.07 14.20
C LYS A 74 18.63 5.43 13.10
N ILE A 75 18.48 4.55 12.10
CA ILE A 75 17.51 4.71 11.02
C ILE A 75 16.07 4.73 11.57
N PHE A 76 15.81 3.93 12.60
CA PHE A 76 14.51 3.87 13.25
C PHE A 76 14.16 5.17 13.99
N VAL A 77 15.10 5.73 14.75
CA VAL A 77 14.94 7.04 15.43
C VAL A 77 14.72 8.15 14.40
N LEU A 78 15.57 8.21 13.35
CA LEU A 78 15.42 9.17 12.27
C LEU A 78 14.07 9.01 11.56
N GLY A 79 13.62 7.77 11.37
CA GLY A 79 12.32 7.48 10.75
C GLY A 79 11.16 8.10 11.53
N PHE A 80 11.12 7.94 12.86
CA PHE A 80 10.10 8.58 13.69
C PHE A 80 10.18 10.11 13.63
N LEU A 81 11.39 10.67 13.69
CA LEU A 81 11.60 12.12 13.66
C LEU A 81 11.14 12.71 12.32
N VAL A 82 11.64 12.15 11.20
CA VAL A 82 11.27 12.59 9.84
C VAL A 82 9.76 12.46 9.63
N PHE A 83 9.16 11.35 10.06
CA PHE A 83 7.73 11.15 9.93
C PHE A 83 6.93 12.16 10.76
N SER A 84 7.35 12.46 12.00
CA SER A 84 6.67 13.42 12.86
C SER A 84 6.75 14.85 12.32
N VAL A 85 7.95 15.27 11.90
CA VAL A 85 8.16 16.62 11.32
C VAL A 85 7.38 16.78 10.04
N SER A 86 7.41 15.78 9.14
CA SER A 86 6.65 15.83 7.91
C SER A 86 5.13 15.75 8.14
N SER A 87 4.66 15.04 9.18
CA SER A 87 3.24 15.08 9.58
C SER A 87 2.83 16.47 10.04
N LEU A 88 3.68 17.17 10.79
CA LEU A 88 3.46 18.57 11.16
C LEU A 88 3.38 19.45 9.91
N LEU A 89 4.29 19.30 8.95
CA LEU A 89 4.28 20.04 7.70
C LEU A 89 3.03 19.75 6.86
N CYS A 90 2.56 18.49 6.81
CA CYS A 90 1.27 18.17 6.16
C CYS A 90 0.10 18.93 6.77
N GLY A 91 0.00 18.98 8.09
CA GLY A 91 -1.06 19.70 8.79
C GLY A 91 -0.98 21.22 8.61
N LEU A 92 0.22 21.77 8.41
CA LEU A 92 0.46 23.20 8.18
C LEU A 92 0.37 23.62 6.71
N SER A 93 0.20 22.69 5.76
CA SER A 93 0.17 23.00 4.34
C SER A 93 -1.02 23.91 3.95
N HIS A 94 -0.73 24.93 3.12
CA HIS A 94 -1.70 25.90 2.64
C HIS A 94 -2.15 25.63 1.19
N ASN A 95 -1.39 24.85 0.46
CA ASN A 95 -1.69 24.48 -0.92
C ASN A 95 -1.33 23.04 -1.21
N LEU A 96 -1.77 22.54 -2.36
CA LEU A 96 -1.57 21.16 -2.78
C LEU A 96 -0.08 20.78 -2.92
N VAL A 97 0.76 21.69 -3.44
CA VAL A 97 2.18 21.42 -3.67
C VAL A 97 2.92 21.21 -2.34
N GLU A 98 2.66 22.06 -1.36
CA GLU A 98 3.22 21.92 0.00
C GLU A 98 2.81 20.57 0.61
N LEU A 99 1.53 20.19 0.45
CA LEU A 99 1.03 18.91 0.94
C LEU A 99 1.73 17.75 0.24
N ILE A 100 1.90 17.77 -1.08
CA ILE A 100 2.58 16.72 -1.86
C ILE A 100 4.03 16.56 -1.39
N VAL A 101 4.77 17.65 -1.22
CA VAL A 101 6.16 17.64 -0.75
C VAL A 101 6.25 17.09 0.67
N ALA A 102 5.39 17.56 1.58
CA ALA A 102 5.34 17.08 2.94
C ALA A 102 4.98 15.59 3.02
N ARG A 103 4.06 15.12 2.18
CA ARG A 103 3.67 13.71 2.05
C ARG A 103 4.81 12.84 1.51
N PHE A 104 5.57 13.36 0.54
CA PHE A 104 6.79 12.68 0.06
C PHE A 104 7.79 12.47 1.22
N LEU A 105 8.08 13.51 1.99
CA LEU A 105 8.97 13.43 3.16
C LEU A 105 8.42 12.49 4.23
N GLN A 106 7.10 12.48 4.44
CA GLN A 106 6.44 11.55 5.36
C GLN A 106 6.61 10.10 4.90
N GLY A 107 6.54 9.84 3.59
CA GLY A 107 6.80 8.52 3.02
C GLY A 107 8.26 8.08 3.20
N VAL A 108 9.24 9.01 3.14
CA VAL A 108 10.64 8.73 3.49
C VAL A 108 10.77 8.25 4.94
N GLY A 109 10.14 8.97 5.88
CA GLY A 109 10.10 8.55 7.29
C GLY A 109 9.41 7.18 7.48
N GLY A 110 8.32 6.94 6.75
CA GLY A 110 7.61 5.66 6.72
C GLY A 110 8.48 4.50 6.23
N ALA A 111 9.26 4.71 5.16
CA ALA A 111 10.21 3.74 4.63
C ALA A 111 11.31 3.37 5.64
N MET A 112 11.85 4.37 6.35
CA MET A 112 12.83 4.15 7.44
C MET A 112 12.24 3.31 8.57
N LEU A 113 11.04 3.64 9.01
CA LEU A 113 10.34 2.91 10.07
C LEU A 113 10.04 1.47 9.68
N GLN A 114 9.47 1.28 8.48
CA GLN A 114 9.04 -0.03 8.00
C GLN A 114 10.20 -1.00 7.79
N SER A 115 11.32 -0.51 7.25
CA SER A 115 12.51 -1.31 7.01
C SER A 115 13.20 -1.74 8.32
N SER A 116 13.19 -0.90 9.35
CA SER A 116 13.90 -1.16 10.61
C SER A 116 13.05 -1.90 11.65
N SER A 117 11.74 -1.62 11.72
CA SER A 117 10.86 -2.12 12.80
C SER A 117 10.77 -3.64 12.86
N ARG A 118 10.65 -4.32 11.70
CA ARG A 118 10.55 -5.79 11.65
C ARG A 118 11.83 -6.48 12.13
N ALA A 119 12.98 -5.92 11.74
CA ALA A 119 14.27 -6.45 12.16
C ALA A 119 14.49 -6.25 13.66
N LEU A 120 14.18 -5.05 14.19
CA LEU A 120 14.27 -4.74 15.62
C LEU A 120 13.30 -5.59 16.46
N ALA A 121 12.10 -5.87 15.96
CA ALA A 121 11.16 -6.78 16.62
C ALA A 121 11.73 -8.21 16.70
N ALA A 122 12.33 -8.72 15.63
CA ALA A 122 12.98 -10.03 15.62
C ALA A 122 14.17 -10.09 16.60
N GLU A 123 14.99 -9.03 16.67
CA GLU A 123 16.10 -8.92 17.61
C GLU A 123 15.69 -8.76 19.09
N SER A 124 14.45 -8.33 19.35
CA SER A 124 13.94 -8.12 20.72
C SER A 124 13.58 -9.40 21.45
N VAL A 125 13.49 -10.51 20.73
CA VAL A 125 13.04 -11.82 21.24
C VAL A 125 14.03 -12.94 20.89
N THR A 126 13.87 -14.11 21.51
CA THR A 126 14.62 -15.32 21.12
C THR A 126 14.13 -15.87 19.77
N GLU A 127 14.95 -16.67 19.07
CA GLU A 127 14.57 -17.27 17.78
C GLU A 127 13.25 -18.05 17.86
N GLU A 128 13.00 -18.73 18.98
CA GLU A 128 11.76 -19.47 19.24
C GLU A 128 10.52 -18.59 19.29
N LEU A 129 10.67 -17.33 19.68
CA LEU A 129 9.59 -16.34 19.80
C LEU A 129 9.49 -15.40 18.59
N ALA A 130 10.41 -15.49 17.61
CA ALA A 130 10.45 -14.60 16.46
C ALA A 130 9.13 -14.63 15.65
N GLY A 131 8.52 -15.80 15.50
CA GLY A 131 7.21 -15.94 14.85
C GLY A 131 6.08 -15.21 15.61
N ARG A 132 6.09 -15.27 16.95
CA ARG A 132 5.12 -14.54 17.77
C ARG A 132 5.33 -13.02 17.70
N ALA A 133 6.58 -12.56 17.69
CA ALA A 133 6.88 -11.13 17.51
C ALA A 133 6.35 -10.61 16.17
N GLN A 134 6.54 -11.35 15.06
CA GLN A 134 5.96 -11.00 13.76
C GLN A 134 4.44 -11.01 13.76
N GLY A 135 3.81 -11.94 14.49
CA GLY A 135 2.37 -11.95 14.72
C GLY A 135 1.88 -10.69 15.42
N TYR A 136 2.55 -10.27 16.49
CA TYR A 136 2.23 -9.01 17.19
C TYR A 136 2.42 -7.78 16.29
N MET A 137 3.47 -7.75 15.46
CA MET A 137 3.69 -6.68 14.47
C MET A 137 2.52 -6.58 13.48
N THR A 138 2.10 -7.71 12.94
CA THR A 138 0.95 -7.77 12.02
C THR A 138 -0.33 -7.30 12.70
N THR A 139 -0.59 -7.75 13.94
CA THR A 139 -1.75 -7.32 14.74
C THR A 139 -1.71 -5.81 14.99
N ALA A 140 -0.57 -5.27 15.42
CA ALA A 140 -0.42 -3.82 15.67
C ALA A 140 -0.70 -3.00 14.40
N HIS A 141 -0.21 -3.46 13.23
CA HIS A 141 -0.50 -2.82 11.94
C HIS A 141 -2.01 -2.81 11.64
N HIS A 142 -2.68 -3.94 11.79
CA HIS A 142 -4.11 -4.03 11.52
C HIS A 142 -4.96 -3.23 12.52
N VAL A 143 -4.57 -3.16 13.79
CA VAL A 143 -5.24 -2.30 14.78
C VAL A 143 -5.16 -0.83 14.33
N GLY A 144 -3.98 -0.38 13.90
CA GLY A 144 -3.82 0.96 13.30
C GLY A 144 -4.70 1.17 12.07
N PHE A 145 -4.76 0.17 11.21
CA PHE A 145 -5.58 0.17 10.00
C PHE A 145 -7.10 0.25 10.30
N ILE A 146 -7.54 -0.38 11.39
CA ILE A 146 -8.94 -0.34 11.85
C ILE A 146 -9.28 1.04 12.44
N MET A 147 -8.39 1.56 13.28
CA MET A 147 -8.63 2.81 14.01
C MET A 147 -8.46 4.06 13.13
N GLY A 148 -7.57 4.00 12.13
CA GLY A 148 -7.25 5.16 11.28
C GLY A 148 -8.46 5.85 10.67
N PRO A 149 -9.34 5.15 9.95
CA PRO A 149 -10.52 5.74 9.34
C PRO A 149 -11.48 6.40 10.33
N SER A 150 -11.76 5.73 11.45
CA SER A 150 -12.68 6.27 12.47
C SER A 150 -12.11 7.49 13.17
N ILE A 151 -10.83 7.46 13.55
CA ILE A 151 -10.14 8.62 14.13
C ILE A 151 -10.11 9.77 13.12
N GLY A 152 -9.79 9.49 11.85
CA GLY A 152 -9.76 10.48 10.78
C GLY A 152 -11.12 11.11 10.57
N GLY A 153 -12.18 10.32 10.48
CA GLY A 153 -13.56 10.82 10.31
C GLY A 153 -13.98 11.76 11.43
N VAL A 154 -13.77 11.35 12.69
CA VAL A 154 -14.08 12.21 13.85
C VAL A 154 -13.27 13.50 13.83
N MET A 155 -11.97 13.43 13.50
CA MET A 155 -11.12 14.61 13.44
C MET A 155 -11.57 15.61 12.35
N ILE A 156 -12.03 15.09 11.22
CA ILE A 156 -12.52 15.93 10.11
C ILE A 156 -13.81 16.63 10.50
N ASP A 157 -14.77 15.91 11.10
CA ASP A 157 -16.08 16.47 11.45
C ASP A 157 -16.01 17.53 12.55
N TYR A 158 -15.21 17.28 13.60
CA TYR A 158 -15.21 18.14 14.79
C TYR A 158 -14.11 19.20 14.82
N LEU A 159 -13.04 19.00 14.03
CA LEU A 159 -11.88 19.89 14.05
C LEU A 159 -11.53 20.37 12.63
N SER A 160 -10.76 19.61 11.89
CA SER A 160 -10.37 19.87 10.50
C SER A 160 -9.59 18.65 9.97
N TRP A 161 -9.51 18.47 8.65
CA TRP A 161 -8.67 17.48 8.02
C TRP A 161 -7.19 17.59 8.44
N ARG A 162 -6.70 18.77 8.81
CA ARG A 162 -5.34 19.01 9.29
C ARG A 162 -5.03 18.23 10.56
N TRP A 163 -6.01 18.01 11.42
CA TRP A 163 -5.85 17.25 12.66
C TRP A 163 -5.60 15.77 12.42
N SER A 164 -5.97 15.23 11.26
CA SER A 164 -5.57 13.88 10.85
C SER A 164 -4.05 13.72 10.76
N PHE A 165 -3.34 14.81 10.47
CA PHE A 165 -1.87 14.84 10.46
C PHE A 165 -1.29 15.24 11.82
N PHE A 166 -1.85 16.25 12.48
CA PHE A 166 -1.37 16.68 13.81
C PHE A 166 -1.48 15.60 14.86
N PHE A 167 -2.49 14.74 14.79
CA PHE A 167 -2.65 13.57 15.67
C PHE A 167 -1.45 12.62 15.61
N LEU A 168 -0.82 12.52 14.46
CA LEU A 168 0.34 11.65 14.27
C LEU A 168 1.62 12.23 14.92
N VAL A 169 1.71 13.55 15.13
CA VAL A 169 2.89 14.21 15.65
C VAL A 169 3.26 13.74 17.06
N PRO A 170 2.36 13.81 18.08
CA PRO A 170 2.69 13.39 19.43
C PRO A 170 3.04 11.89 19.51
N ILE A 171 2.37 11.05 18.71
CA ILE A 171 2.66 9.61 18.67
C ILE A 171 4.07 9.37 18.12
N GLY A 172 4.45 10.04 17.03
CA GLY A 172 5.76 9.90 16.42
C GLY A 172 6.88 10.49 17.30
N LEU A 173 6.67 11.62 17.97
CA LEU A 173 7.62 12.17 18.94
C LEU A 173 7.79 11.25 20.15
N GLY A 174 6.69 10.69 20.67
CA GLY A 174 6.74 9.67 21.73
C GLY A 174 7.53 8.42 21.28
N GLY A 175 7.32 7.96 20.04
CA GLY A 175 8.10 6.90 19.42
C GLY A 175 9.58 7.25 19.30
N THR A 176 9.91 8.49 18.93
CA THR A 176 11.30 8.99 18.88
C THR A 176 11.97 8.91 20.26
N VAL A 177 11.29 9.38 21.31
CA VAL A 177 11.81 9.31 22.68
C VAL A 177 12.03 7.88 23.14
N LEU A 178 11.06 6.99 22.92
CA LEU A 178 11.19 5.57 23.25
C LEU A 178 12.33 4.90 22.48
N ALA A 179 12.50 5.21 21.20
CA ALA A 179 13.59 4.68 20.38
C ALA A 179 14.96 5.19 20.86
N LEU A 180 15.08 6.46 21.26
CA LEU A 180 16.30 7.03 21.83
C LEU A 180 16.66 6.40 23.19
N VAL A 181 15.67 6.11 24.04
CA VAL A 181 15.90 5.41 25.32
C VAL A 181 16.42 3.99 25.07
N ASN A 182 15.88 3.30 24.06
CA ASN A 182 16.37 1.98 23.66
C ASN A 182 17.82 2.03 23.16
N LEU A 183 18.15 3.02 22.32
CA LEU A 183 19.49 3.20 21.75
C LEU A 183 20.56 3.40 22.85
N LYS A 184 20.25 4.16 23.90
CA LYS A 184 21.15 4.39 25.03
C LYS A 184 21.42 3.15 25.91
N ARG A 185 20.51 2.18 25.90
CA ARG A 185 20.59 0.96 26.72
C ARG A 185 21.29 -0.22 26.04
N ARG A 186 21.59 -0.12 24.76
CA ARG A 186 22.28 -1.18 24.02
C ARG A 186 23.76 -0.83 23.83
N PRO A 187 24.71 -1.72 24.21
CA PRO A 187 26.09 -1.61 23.75
C PRO A 187 26.07 -1.80 22.22
N VAL A 188 26.83 -0.95 21.52
CA VAL A 188 27.02 -1.04 20.06
C VAL A 188 27.85 -2.30 19.76
N ALA A 189 27.19 -3.44 19.72
CA ALA A 189 27.81 -4.72 19.39
C ALA A 189 26.96 -5.42 18.33
N SER A 190 27.28 -5.15 17.09
CA SER A 190 26.94 -6.06 16.03
C SER A 190 28.12 -6.09 15.06
N GLU A 191 28.75 -7.26 14.93
CA GLU A 191 29.65 -7.52 13.83
C GLU A 191 28.88 -7.27 12.53
N ARG A 192 29.15 -6.11 11.94
CA ARG A 192 28.51 -5.68 10.69
C ARG A 192 29.06 -6.54 9.59
N ARG A 193 28.28 -7.51 9.11
CA ARG A 193 28.64 -8.19 7.89
C ARG A 193 28.54 -7.19 6.74
N PRO A 194 29.58 -7.02 5.93
CA PRO A 194 29.50 -6.16 4.76
C PRO A 194 28.49 -6.75 3.77
N VAL A 195 27.33 -6.13 3.69
CA VAL A 195 26.31 -6.49 2.71
C VAL A 195 26.46 -5.53 1.53
N SER A 196 26.74 -6.08 0.34
CA SER A 196 26.79 -5.24 -0.87
C SER A 196 25.39 -4.73 -1.20
N ILE A 197 25.28 -3.43 -1.43
CA ILE A 197 24.02 -2.76 -1.74
C ILE A 197 23.98 -2.48 -3.24
N ASP A 198 22.88 -2.88 -3.87
CA ASP A 198 22.58 -2.46 -5.23
C ASP A 198 21.79 -1.13 -5.21
N TYR A 199 22.53 -0.03 -5.02
CA TYR A 199 21.94 1.32 -5.04
C TYR A 199 21.36 1.66 -6.41
N VAL A 200 21.99 1.17 -7.49
CA VAL A 200 21.56 1.45 -8.86
C VAL A 200 20.25 0.74 -9.16
N GLY A 201 20.12 -0.54 -8.82
CA GLY A 201 18.88 -1.29 -8.97
C GLY A 201 17.73 -0.68 -8.18
N ALA A 202 17.97 -0.26 -6.93
CA ALA A 202 16.96 0.41 -6.11
C ALA A 202 16.55 1.78 -6.66
N ALA A 203 17.50 2.59 -7.15
CA ALA A 203 17.22 3.89 -7.79
C ALA A 203 16.44 3.71 -9.10
N LEU A 204 16.80 2.70 -9.89
CA LEU A 204 16.09 2.37 -11.13
C LEU A 204 14.67 1.88 -10.85
N LEU A 205 14.45 1.06 -9.81
CA LEU A 205 13.11 0.64 -9.40
C LEU A 205 12.24 1.84 -9.00
N PHE A 206 12.81 2.78 -8.24
CA PHE A 206 12.13 4.03 -7.90
C PHE A 206 11.82 4.86 -9.15
N ALA A 207 12.76 4.98 -10.08
CA ALA A 207 12.57 5.70 -11.34
C ALA A 207 11.47 5.06 -12.21
N VAL A 208 11.46 3.73 -12.35
CA VAL A 208 10.40 2.98 -13.07
C VAL A 208 9.04 3.26 -12.45
N THR A 209 8.94 3.13 -11.12
CA THR A 209 7.67 3.31 -10.42
C THR A 209 7.16 4.76 -10.54
N SER A 210 8.06 5.74 -10.43
CA SER A 210 7.69 7.15 -10.57
C SER A 210 7.32 7.50 -12.01
N ALA A 211 8.08 7.02 -12.99
CA ALA A 211 7.84 7.30 -14.41
C ALA A 211 6.51 6.69 -14.90
N VAL A 212 6.15 5.48 -14.46
CA VAL A 212 4.85 4.89 -14.83
C VAL A 212 3.69 5.67 -14.22
N VAL A 213 3.81 6.16 -12.98
CA VAL A 213 2.76 6.98 -12.36
C VAL A 213 2.59 8.30 -13.12
N LEU A 214 3.70 8.96 -13.48
CA LEU A 214 3.66 10.20 -14.28
C LEU A 214 3.07 9.96 -15.68
N SER A 215 3.36 8.82 -16.31
CA SER A 215 2.78 8.47 -17.61
C SER A 215 1.27 8.17 -17.55
N LEU A 216 0.76 7.78 -16.39
CA LEU A 216 -0.66 7.52 -16.15
C LEU A 216 -1.43 8.76 -15.64
N ASP A 217 -0.70 9.83 -15.27
CA ASP A 217 -1.32 11.03 -14.70
C ASP A 217 -1.98 11.92 -15.75
N ARG A 218 -3.29 11.74 -15.92
CA ARG A 218 -4.09 12.49 -16.89
C ARG A 218 -4.09 14.00 -16.64
N ARG A 219 -3.99 14.44 -15.38
CA ARG A 219 -3.95 15.86 -15.05
C ARG A 219 -2.71 16.54 -15.63
N THR A 220 -1.54 15.93 -15.44
CA THR A 220 -0.29 16.43 -16.02
C THR A 220 -0.34 16.45 -17.56
N GLN A 221 -0.94 15.42 -18.17
CA GLN A 221 -1.14 15.37 -19.62
C GLN A 221 -2.00 16.52 -20.12
N LEU A 222 -3.12 16.83 -19.45
CA LEU A 222 -4.03 17.90 -19.86
C LEU A 222 -3.47 19.32 -19.60
N ILE A 223 -2.61 19.48 -18.58
CA ILE A 223 -2.00 20.81 -18.26
C ILE A 223 -0.77 21.09 -19.14
N ILE A 224 0.12 20.10 -19.34
CA ILE A 224 1.38 20.29 -20.05
C ILE A 224 1.25 19.99 -21.55
N GLY A 225 0.25 19.19 -21.93
CA GLY A 225 -0.01 18.78 -23.32
C GLY A 225 0.47 17.37 -23.65
N ASP A 226 0.11 16.89 -24.83
CA ASP A 226 0.39 15.50 -25.28
C ASP A 226 1.88 15.17 -25.39
N SER A 227 2.74 16.17 -25.58
CA SER A 227 4.21 16.00 -25.60
C SER A 227 4.74 15.50 -24.25
N ALA A 228 4.14 15.90 -23.13
CA ALA A 228 4.53 15.45 -21.80
C ALA A 228 4.23 13.96 -21.61
N ASN A 229 3.10 13.48 -22.11
CA ASN A 229 2.76 12.07 -22.07
C ASN A 229 3.77 11.20 -22.82
N GLY A 230 4.16 11.61 -24.02
CA GLY A 230 5.22 10.95 -24.80
C GLY A 230 6.54 10.90 -24.04
N LEU A 231 6.95 12.01 -23.42
CA LEU A 231 8.17 12.08 -22.62
C LEU A 231 8.12 11.14 -21.40
N PHE A 232 7.05 11.16 -20.60
CA PHE A 232 6.94 10.31 -19.42
C PHE A 232 6.84 8.83 -19.78
N THR A 233 6.15 8.49 -20.86
CA THR A 233 6.12 7.12 -21.39
C THR A 233 7.51 6.68 -21.86
N LEU A 234 8.26 7.54 -22.54
CA LEU A 234 9.64 7.27 -22.93
C LEU A 234 10.54 7.09 -21.70
N MET A 235 10.42 7.95 -20.70
CA MET A 235 11.14 7.82 -19.43
C MET A 235 10.82 6.49 -18.72
N PHE A 236 9.55 6.08 -18.72
CA PHE A 236 9.14 4.79 -18.18
C PHE A 236 9.81 3.62 -18.91
N LEU A 237 9.72 3.60 -20.24
CA LEU A 237 10.33 2.55 -21.06
C LEU A 237 11.85 2.52 -20.90
N ALA A 238 12.51 3.67 -20.93
CA ALA A 238 13.95 3.77 -20.75
C ALA A 238 14.39 3.28 -19.35
N SER A 239 13.71 3.71 -18.30
CA SER A 239 14.02 3.29 -16.93
C SER A 239 13.73 1.81 -16.72
N LEU A 240 12.66 1.26 -17.31
CA LEU A 240 12.34 -0.17 -17.27
C LEU A 240 13.40 -1.03 -17.97
N ILE A 241 13.83 -0.62 -19.17
CA ILE A 241 14.89 -1.30 -19.91
C ILE A 241 16.20 -1.26 -19.11
N ALA A 242 16.56 -0.07 -18.57
CA ALA A 242 17.74 0.08 -17.74
C ALA A 242 17.68 -0.79 -16.48
N PHE A 243 16.52 -0.86 -15.81
CA PHE A 243 16.30 -1.69 -14.65
C PHE A 243 16.49 -3.19 -14.97
N VAL A 244 15.81 -3.70 -15.99
CA VAL A 244 15.89 -5.11 -16.40
C VAL A 244 17.32 -5.47 -16.82
N PHE A 245 17.99 -4.58 -17.56
CA PHE A 245 19.38 -4.78 -17.99
C PHE A 245 20.33 -4.80 -16.80
N HIS A 246 20.20 -3.87 -15.86
CA HIS A 246 21.01 -3.83 -14.64
C HIS A 246 20.80 -5.07 -13.77
N GLU A 247 19.53 -5.40 -13.44
CA GLU A 247 19.17 -6.55 -12.61
C GLU A 247 19.63 -7.89 -13.20
N SER A 248 19.65 -8.02 -14.53
CA SER A 248 20.14 -9.22 -15.22
C SER A 248 21.65 -9.46 -15.08
N ARG A 249 22.42 -8.41 -14.71
CA ARG A 249 23.88 -8.42 -14.59
C ARG A 249 24.39 -8.19 -13.17
N ALA A 250 23.56 -7.71 -12.29
CA ALA A 250 23.93 -7.41 -10.90
C ALA A 250 24.31 -8.70 -10.14
N LYS A 251 25.42 -8.66 -9.39
CA LYS A 251 25.85 -9.78 -8.53
C LYS A 251 24.87 -10.06 -7.38
N ASN A 252 24.27 -9.00 -6.84
CA ASN A 252 23.28 -9.07 -5.76
C ASN A 252 22.06 -8.24 -6.13
N PRO A 253 21.23 -8.70 -7.08
CA PRO A 253 20.12 -7.92 -7.61
C PRO A 253 19.08 -7.63 -6.54
N VAL A 254 18.43 -6.46 -6.63
CA VAL A 254 17.27 -6.08 -5.82
C VAL A 254 16.12 -7.05 -6.09
N VAL A 255 15.93 -7.36 -7.39
CA VAL A 255 14.90 -8.27 -7.88
C VAL A 255 15.54 -9.39 -8.70
N ASN A 256 15.61 -10.61 -8.15
CA ASN A 256 16.14 -11.75 -8.89
C ASN A 256 15.16 -12.18 -10.00
N LEU A 257 15.43 -11.72 -11.23
CA LEU A 257 14.60 -11.99 -12.40
C LEU A 257 14.48 -13.48 -12.74
N ALA A 258 15.48 -14.32 -12.35
CA ALA A 258 15.44 -15.73 -12.62
C ALA A 258 14.26 -16.44 -11.89
N LEU A 259 13.86 -15.95 -10.74
CA LEU A 259 12.74 -16.51 -9.97
C LEU A 259 11.38 -16.27 -10.64
N PHE A 260 11.27 -15.27 -11.48
CA PHE A 260 10.06 -15.05 -12.29
C PHE A 260 9.88 -16.05 -13.43
N LYS A 261 10.90 -16.87 -13.74
CA LYS A 261 10.74 -18.02 -14.64
C LYS A 261 9.86 -19.11 -14.02
N ILE A 262 9.72 -19.13 -12.69
CA ILE A 262 8.79 -20.02 -11.99
C ILE A 262 7.37 -19.53 -12.24
N ARG A 263 6.68 -20.14 -13.20
CA ARG A 263 5.35 -19.73 -13.68
C ARG A 263 4.36 -19.47 -12.55
N ARG A 264 4.32 -20.36 -11.55
CA ARG A 264 3.40 -20.24 -10.41
C ARG A 264 3.68 -19.00 -9.56
N PHE A 265 4.95 -18.71 -9.31
CA PHE A 265 5.37 -17.52 -8.58
C PHE A 265 4.94 -16.26 -9.33
N SER A 266 5.24 -16.16 -10.62
CA SER A 266 4.86 -15.02 -11.46
C SER A 266 3.34 -14.82 -11.53
N MET A 267 2.56 -15.91 -11.62
CA MET A 267 1.10 -15.83 -11.59
C MET A 267 0.58 -15.29 -10.25
N SER A 268 1.17 -15.71 -9.12
CA SER A 268 0.82 -15.19 -7.79
C SER A 268 1.19 -13.71 -7.63
N VAL A 269 2.31 -13.26 -8.21
CA VAL A 269 2.72 -11.84 -8.24
C VAL A 269 1.72 -11.02 -9.04
N VAL A 270 1.32 -11.47 -10.23
CA VAL A 270 0.32 -10.77 -11.07
C VAL A 270 -1.03 -10.70 -10.35
N SER A 271 -1.50 -11.81 -9.77
CA SER A 271 -2.74 -11.82 -8.99
C SER A 271 -2.70 -10.81 -7.85
N LEU A 272 -1.59 -10.76 -7.10
CA LEU A 272 -1.43 -9.82 -5.98
C LEU A 272 -1.44 -8.36 -6.45
N LEU A 273 -0.73 -8.06 -7.55
CA LEU A 273 -0.69 -6.72 -8.13
C LEU A 273 -2.10 -6.24 -8.48
N VAL A 274 -2.86 -7.06 -9.20
CA VAL A 274 -4.21 -6.71 -9.64
C VAL A 274 -5.17 -6.57 -8.46
N VAL A 275 -5.17 -7.53 -7.52
CA VAL A 275 -6.06 -7.49 -6.35
C VAL A 275 -5.76 -6.26 -5.47
N ALA A 276 -4.48 -5.97 -5.22
CA ALA A 276 -4.09 -4.80 -4.45
C ALA A 276 -4.48 -3.49 -5.17
N SER A 277 -4.35 -3.45 -6.50
CA SER A 277 -4.78 -2.28 -7.31
C SER A 277 -6.28 -2.06 -7.22
N CYS A 278 -7.11 -3.09 -7.43
CA CYS A 278 -8.57 -2.97 -7.35
C CYS A 278 -9.05 -2.60 -5.94
N TYR A 279 -8.43 -3.18 -4.90
CA TYR A 279 -8.74 -2.85 -3.51
C TYR A 279 -8.43 -1.38 -3.18
N THR A 280 -7.28 -0.87 -3.64
CA THR A 280 -6.87 0.52 -3.39
C THR A 280 -7.66 1.51 -4.23
N LEU A 281 -7.98 1.16 -5.48
CA LEU A 281 -8.89 1.94 -6.33
C LEU A 281 -10.23 2.18 -5.63
N THR A 282 -10.83 1.13 -5.09
CA THR A 282 -12.08 1.23 -4.31
C THR A 282 -11.89 2.12 -3.09
N GLY A 283 -10.82 1.90 -2.31
CA GLY A 283 -10.50 2.69 -1.13
C GLY A 283 -10.20 4.17 -1.41
N PHE A 284 -9.80 4.51 -2.63
CA PHE A 284 -9.55 5.88 -3.08
C PHE A 284 -10.83 6.57 -3.57
N LEU A 285 -11.64 5.91 -4.40
CA LEU A 285 -12.81 6.52 -5.04
C LEU A 285 -14.03 6.59 -4.11
N MET A 286 -14.23 5.58 -3.26
CA MET A 286 -15.43 5.49 -2.43
C MET A 286 -15.61 6.62 -1.42
N PRO A 287 -14.58 7.20 -0.78
CA PRO A 287 -14.77 8.37 0.08
C PRO A 287 -15.43 9.56 -0.63
N PHE A 288 -15.08 9.84 -1.91
CA PHE A 288 -15.70 10.89 -2.71
C PHE A 288 -17.18 10.62 -2.98
N TYR A 289 -17.49 9.37 -3.39
CA TYR A 289 -18.88 8.99 -3.61
C TYR A 289 -19.72 9.07 -2.33
N LEU A 290 -19.20 8.62 -1.20
CA LEU A 290 -19.93 8.60 0.06
C LEU A 290 -20.10 9.99 0.67
N GLN A 291 -19.07 10.86 0.62
CA GLN A 291 -19.11 12.18 1.22
C GLN A 291 -19.79 13.21 0.28
N ASP A 292 -19.34 13.29 -0.98
CA ASP A 292 -19.73 14.36 -1.88
C ASP A 292 -21.02 14.05 -2.66
N ILE A 293 -21.30 12.75 -2.95
CA ILE A 293 -22.52 12.37 -3.70
C ILE A 293 -23.64 11.96 -2.73
N LEU A 294 -23.37 11.08 -1.77
CA LEU A 294 -24.39 10.63 -0.80
C LEU A 294 -24.52 11.54 0.42
N GLY A 295 -23.64 12.53 0.60
CA GLY A 295 -23.70 13.48 1.70
C GLY A 295 -23.43 12.89 3.09
N LEU A 296 -22.75 11.74 3.17
CA LEU A 296 -22.42 11.13 4.45
C LEU A 296 -21.32 11.91 5.17
N ALA A 297 -21.49 12.09 6.48
CA ALA A 297 -20.48 12.72 7.30
C ALA A 297 -19.17 11.89 7.30
N PRO A 298 -17.98 12.53 7.31
CA PRO A 298 -16.68 11.86 7.41
C PRO A 298 -16.59 10.82 8.52
N THR A 299 -17.21 11.05 9.68
CA THR A 299 -17.30 10.05 10.78
C THR A 299 -18.06 8.79 10.34
N GLN A 300 -19.18 8.93 9.64
CA GLN A 300 -19.96 7.79 9.14
C GLN A 300 -19.15 6.98 8.13
N VAL A 301 -18.46 7.67 7.21
CA VAL A 301 -17.55 7.04 6.23
C VAL A 301 -16.40 6.34 6.96
N GLY A 302 -15.82 6.97 7.99
CA GLY A 302 -14.78 6.38 8.82
C GLY A 302 -15.21 5.07 9.48
N ILE A 303 -16.42 5.01 10.03
CA ILE A 303 -17.01 3.79 10.63
C ILE A 303 -17.23 2.72 9.56
N LEU A 304 -17.76 3.09 8.37
CA LEU A 304 -17.91 2.15 7.26
C LEU A 304 -16.58 1.53 6.84
N PHE A 305 -15.50 2.31 6.80
CA PHE A 305 -14.16 1.82 6.45
C PHE A 305 -13.43 1.07 7.59
N MET A 306 -13.93 1.14 8.82
CA MET A 306 -13.45 0.31 9.93
C MET A 306 -13.91 -1.15 9.78
N LEU A 307 -15.14 -1.39 9.35
CA LEU A 307 -15.73 -2.73 9.19
C LEU A 307 -14.89 -3.66 8.31
N PRO A 308 -14.42 -3.25 7.11
CA PRO A 308 -13.51 -4.01 6.27
C PRO A 308 -12.26 -4.49 6.99
N SER A 309 -11.66 -3.63 7.78
CA SER A 309 -10.42 -3.96 8.47
C SER A 309 -10.62 -5.01 9.56
N ILE A 310 -11.73 -4.90 10.30
CA ILE A 310 -12.14 -5.91 11.31
C ILE A 310 -12.38 -7.25 10.63
N LEU A 311 -13.12 -7.26 9.53
CA LEU A 311 -13.45 -8.47 8.80
C LEU A 311 -12.21 -9.14 8.21
N THR A 312 -11.28 -8.35 7.67
CA THR A 312 -9.98 -8.85 7.16
C THR A 312 -9.21 -9.57 8.25
N VAL A 313 -9.11 -8.99 9.46
CA VAL A 313 -8.42 -9.60 10.61
C VAL A 313 -9.10 -10.87 11.06
N ALA A 314 -10.43 -10.89 11.11
CA ALA A 314 -11.21 -12.06 11.52
C ALA A 314 -11.11 -13.23 10.52
N LEU A 315 -11.02 -12.94 9.22
CA LEU A 315 -10.97 -13.97 8.17
C LEU A 315 -9.55 -14.47 7.88
N ALA A 316 -8.50 -13.72 8.22
CA ALA A 316 -7.12 -14.10 7.93
C ALA A 316 -6.70 -15.46 8.51
N PRO A 317 -7.02 -15.83 9.77
CA PRO A 317 -6.72 -17.16 10.32
C PRO A 317 -7.45 -18.27 9.57
N LEU A 318 -8.71 -18.04 9.19
CA LEU A 318 -9.51 -18.99 8.42
C LEU A 318 -8.89 -19.23 7.04
N SER A 319 -8.41 -18.18 6.38
CA SER A 319 -7.73 -18.28 5.10
C SER A 319 -6.43 -19.11 5.21
N GLY A 320 -5.62 -18.87 6.25
CA GLY A 320 -4.43 -19.66 6.53
C GLY A 320 -4.75 -21.14 6.72
N TYR A 321 -5.72 -21.45 7.56
CA TYR A 321 -6.18 -22.83 7.80
C TYR A 321 -6.69 -23.51 6.52
N LEU A 322 -7.46 -22.81 5.68
CA LEU A 322 -7.93 -23.34 4.41
C LEU A 322 -6.75 -23.56 3.43
N ALA A 323 -5.78 -22.67 3.41
CA ALA A 323 -4.60 -22.78 2.56
C ALA A 323 -3.74 -24.00 2.95
N ASP A 324 -3.61 -24.28 4.26
CA ASP A 324 -2.87 -25.44 4.75
C ASP A 324 -3.56 -26.78 4.42
N ARG A 325 -4.89 -26.85 4.54
CA ARG A 325 -5.66 -28.08 4.29
C ARG A 325 -5.98 -28.33 2.82
N LEU A 326 -6.46 -27.32 2.11
CA LEU A 326 -6.99 -27.43 0.73
C LEU A 326 -5.98 -26.94 -0.32
N GLY A 327 -4.83 -26.42 0.16
CA GLY A 327 -3.88 -25.71 -0.68
C GLY A 327 -4.28 -24.26 -0.93
N PRO A 328 -3.32 -23.39 -1.27
CA PRO A 328 -3.55 -21.94 -1.36
C PRO A 328 -4.42 -21.52 -2.56
N ARG A 329 -4.59 -22.39 -3.56
CA ARG A 329 -5.35 -22.09 -4.78
C ARG A 329 -6.82 -21.76 -4.50
N LEU A 330 -7.50 -22.60 -3.73
CA LEU A 330 -8.93 -22.45 -3.50
C LEU A 330 -9.25 -21.14 -2.75
N PRO A 331 -8.65 -20.86 -1.57
CA PRO A 331 -8.94 -19.61 -0.87
C PRO A 331 -8.49 -18.37 -1.66
N ALA A 332 -7.36 -18.42 -2.38
CA ALA A 332 -6.94 -17.30 -3.23
C ALA A 332 -7.95 -17.03 -4.35
N SER A 333 -8.42 -18.05 -5.07
CA SER A 333 -9.40 -17.88 -6.15
C SER A 333 -10.76 -17.44 -5.61
N LEU A 334 -11.20 -17.94 -4.46
CA LEU A 334 -12.42 -17.48 -3.79
C LEU A 334 -12.31 -15.99 -3.41
N GLY A 335 -11.16 -15.58 -2.87
CA GLY A 335 -10.92 -14.17 -2.57
C GLY A 335 -11.06 -13.27 -3.80
N VAL A 336 -10.51 -13.68 -4.95
CA VAL A 336 -10.66 -12.92 -6.21
C VAL A 336 -12.12 -12.94 -6.69
N ALA A 337 -12.85 -14.03 -6.52
CA ALA A 337 -14.27 -14.08 -6.88
C ALA A 337 -15.09 -13.07 -6.04
N PHE A 338 -14.81 -12.95 -4.74
CA PHE A 338 -15.42 -11.92 -3.90
C PHE A 338 -15.04 -10.49 -4.37
N MET A 339 -13.82 -10.27 -4.86
CA MET A 339 -13.42 -8.99 -5.47
C MET A 339 -14.30 -8.66 -6.67
N ILE A 340 -14.51 -9.62 -7.59
CA ILE A 340 -15.34 -9.43 -8.76
C ILE A 340 -16.78 -9.07 -8.36
N VAL A 341 -17.34 -9.77 -7.37
CA VAL A 341 -18.68 -9.47 -6.84
C VAL A 341 -18.73 -8.06 -6.23
N SER A 342 -17.72 -7.70 -5.41
CA SER A 342 -17.60 -6.36 -4.82
C SER A 342 -17.60 -5.27 -5.91
N LEU A 343 -16.74 -5.41 -6.92
CA LEU A 343 -16.63 -4.44 -8.01
C LEU A 343 -17.90 -4.40 -8.88
N ALA A 344 -18.58 -5.54 -9.07
CA ALA A 344 -19.85 -5.60 -9.79
C ALA A 344 -20.96 -4.79 -9.07
N VAL A 345 -20.98 -4.77 -7.75
CA VAL A 345 -21.87 -3.88 -6.99
C VAL A 345 -21.57 -2.42 -7.31
N GLY A 346 -20.28 -2.08 -7.55
CA GLY A 346 -19.87 -0.73 -7.95
C GLY A 346 -20.46 -0.26 -9.27
N ILE A 347 -20.74 -1.18 -10.22
CA ILE A 347 -21.29 -0.86 -11.55
C ILE A 347 -22.75 -0.37 -11.48
N ILE A 348 -23.49 -0.77 -10.45
CA ILE A 348 -24.92 -0.46 -10.30
C ILE A 348 -25.18 0.71 -9.34
N LEU A 349 -24.15 1.39 -8.85
CA LEU A 349 -24.31 2.57 -8.00
C LEU A 349 -24.98 3.70 -8.78
N ARG A 350 -25.80 4.49 -8.05
CA ARG A 350 -26.52 5.65 -8.57
C ARG A 350 -26.34 6.86 -7.64
N PRO A 351 -26.58 8.09 -8.09
CA PRO A 351 -26.49 9.25 -7.20
C PRO A 351 -27.45 9.18 -6.01
N ASP A 352 -28.56 8.49 -6.16
CA ASP A 352 -29.62 8.29 -5.15
C ASP A 352 -29.56 6.93 -4.45
N SER A 353 -28.48 6.16 -4.63
CA SER A 353 -28.33 4.83 -4.00
C SER A 353 -28.42 4.93 -2.50
N HIS A 354 -29.15 4.00 -1.89
CA HIS A 354 -29.17 3.89 -0.44
C HIS A 354 -27.78 3.45 0.10
N TRP A 355 -27.35 4.00 1.22
CA TRP A 355 -26.02 3.83 1.82
C TRP A 355 -25.57 2.37 2.02
N TRP A 356 -26.50 1.42 2.18
CA TRP A 356 -26.15 0.00 2.36
C TRP A 356 -25.53 -0.63 1.11
N LEU A 357 -25.80 -0.12 -0.09
CA LEU A 357 -25.26 -0.66 -1.34
C LEU A 357 -23.75 -0.42 -1.46
N PRO A 358 -23.22 0.82 -1.30
CA PRO A 358 -21.78 1.03 -1.23
C PRO A 358 -21.14 0.39 0.02
N ALA A 359 -21.87 0.27 1.14
CA ALA A 359 -21.40 -0.47 2.30
C ALA A 359 -21.20 -1.96 1.97
N ALA A 360 -22.13 -2.59 1.25
CA ALA A 360 -22.00 -3.97 0.78
C ALA A 360 -20.77 -4.15 -0.12
N LEU A 361 -20.53 -3.22 -1.07
CA LEU A 361 -19.32 -3.20 -1.89
C LEU A 361 -18.05 -3.23 -1.03
N ILE A 362 -17.96 -2.33 -0.06
CA ILE A 362 -16.79 -2.19 0.82
C ILE A 362 -16.60 -3.44 1.69
N VAL A 363 -17.68 -4.00 2.25
CA VAL A 363 -17.65 -5.20 3.11
C VAL A 363 -17.26 -6.45 2.31
N VAL A 364 -17.86 -6.65 1.14
CA VAL A 364 -17.51 -7.79 0.25
C VAL A 364 -16.06 -7.68 -0.22
N GLY A 365 -15.59 -6.47 -0.54
CA GLY A 365 -14.19 -6.22 -0.85
C GLY A 365 -13.22 -6.58 0.29
N ALA A 366 -13.65 -6.42 1.54
CA ALA A 366 -12.87 -6.83 2.70
C ALA A 366 -12.70 -8.35 2.83
N VAL A 367 -13.75 -9.12 2.48
CA VAL A 367 -13.67 -10.59 2.43
C VAL A 367 -12.56 -11.02 1.47
N THR A 368 -12.43 -10.33 0.32
CA THR A 368 -11.30 -10.54 -0.61
C THR A 368 -9.98 -10.44 0.11
N ASN A 369 -9.74 -9.32 0.79
CA ASN A 369 -8.45 -9.03 1.41
C ASN A 369 -8.10 -10.03 2.53
N GLY A 370 -9.09 -10.41 3.34
CA GLY A 370 -8.96 -11.38 4.43
C GLY A 370 -8.71 -12.81 3.95
N ILE A 371 -9.24 -13.19 2.80
CA ILE A 371 -9.08 -14.55 2.27
C ILE A 371 -7.93 -14.66 1.27
N PHE A 372 -7.80 -13.70 0.35
CA PHE A 372 -6.79 -13.74 -0.71
C PHE A 372 -5.36 -13.56 -0.19
N ASN A 373 -5.10 -12.48 0.57
CA ASN A 373 -3.73 -12.10 0.92
C ASN A 373 -2.96 -13.17 1.69
N PRO A 374 -3.50 -13.80 2.77
CA PRO A 374 -2.78 -14.85 3.49
C PRO A 374 -2.51 -16.06 2.59
N ALA A 375 -3.50 -16.49 1.81
CA ALA A 375 -3.38 -17.64 0.92
C ALA A 375 -2.34 -17.40 -0.18
N ASN A 376 -2.37 -16.23 -0.84
CA ASN A 376 -1.43 -15.88 -1.90
C ASN A 376 0.00 -15.68 -1.37
N SER A 377 0.16 -15.04 -0.19
CA SER A 377 1.47 -14.92 0.47
C SER A 377 2.05 -16.30 0.80
N THR A 378 1.24 -17.20 1.36
CA THR A 378 1.65 -18.58 1.63
C THR A 378 2.08 -19.29 0.35
N ALA A 379 1.31 -19.14 -0.75
CA ALA A 379 1.67 -19.68 -2.05
C ALA A 379 3.04 -19.17 -2.53
N MET A 380 3.24 -17.84 -2.53
CA MET A 380 4.50 -17.23 -2.99
C MET A 380 5.71 -17.71 -2.20
N ILE A 381 5.60 -17.80 -0.86
CA ILE A 381 6.70 -18.16 0.02
C ILE A 381 6.99 -19.67 -0.02
N SER A 382 5.93 -20.51 -0.03
CA SER A 382 6.09 -21.97 -0.01
C SER A 382 6.65 -22.54 -1.32
N MET A 383 6.47 -21.86 -2.45
CA MET A 383 7.04 -22.26 -3.75
C MET A 383 8.54 -22.06 -3.84
N MET A 384 9.14 -21.29 -2.91
CA MET A 384 10.56 -20.96 -2.94
C MET A 384 11.38 -21.91 -2.07
N PRO A 385 12.60 -22.28 -2.52
CA PRO A 385 13.62 -22.92 -1.67
C PRO A 385 13.83 -22.09 -0.39
N ARG A 386 14.24 -22.75 0.70
CA ARG A 386 14.41 -22.09 2.02
C ARG A 386 15.29 -20.85 1.96
N GLU A 387 16.35 -20.88 1.15
CA GLU A 387 17.31 -19.77 0.90
C GLU A 387 16.65 -18.55 0.23
N HIS A 388 15.59 -18.73 -0.57
CA HIS A 388 14.91 -17.66 -1.31
C HIS A 388 13.58 -17.21 -0.71
N ARG A 389 13.16 -17.75 0.45
CA ARG A 389 11.90 -17.36 1.09
C ARG A 389 11.87 -15.90 1.53
N GLY A 390 13.02 -15.38 1.99
CA GLY A 390 13.16 -13.96 2.31
C GLY A 390 12.94 -13.06 1.10
N PHE A 391 13.48 -13.46 -0.06
CA PHE A 391 13.24 -12.77 -1.32
C PHE A 391 11.75 -12.79 -1.72
N ALA A 392 11.08 -13.96 -1.64
CA ALA A 392 9.66 -14.05 -1.96
C ALA A 392 8.79 -13.14 -1.06
N SER A 393 9.14 -13.04 0.22
CA SER A 393 8.47 -12.12 1.16
C SER A 393 8.70 -10.65 0.78
N ALA A 394 9.92 -10.29 0.36
CA ALA A 394 10.22 -8.94 -0.11
C ALA A 394 9.46 -8.60 -1.39
N VAL A 395 9.43 -9.51 -2.38
CA VAL A 395 8.64 -9.34 -3.61
C VAL A 395 7.15 -9.21 -3.31
N ASN A 396 6.60 -10.03 -2.39
CA ASN A 396 5.21 -9.92 -1.96
C ASN A 396 4.91 -8.50 -1.44
N HIS A 397 5.77 -7.97 -0.57
CA HIS A 397 5.60 -6.65 0.02
C HIS A 397 5.68 -5.53 -1.04
N VAL A 398 6.69 -5.57 -1.90
CA VAL A 398 6.87 -4.59 -2.99
C VAL A 398 5.70 -4.66 -3.97
N THR A 399 5.28 -5.86 -4.36
CA THR A 399 4.14 -6.05 -5.27
C THR A 399 2.84 -5.50 -4.70
N PHE A 400 2.58 -5.75 -3.41
CA PHE A 400 1.41 -5.18 -2.73
C PHE A 400 1.47 -3.63 -2.72
N GLY A 401 2.64 -3.08 -2.45
CA GLY A 401 2.86 -1.64 -2.49
C GLY A 401 2.68 -1.04 -3.88
N LEU A 402 3.26 -1.67 -4.92
CA LEU A 402 3.07 -1.28 -6.31
C LEU A 402 1.57 -1.34 -6.71
N GLY A 403 0.86 -2.39 -6.27
CA GLY A 403 -0.59 -2.47 -6.46
C GLY A 403 -1.33 -1.28 -5.85
N ASN A 404 -0.93 -0.83 -4.65
CA ASN A 404 -1.52 0.36 -4.05
C ASN A 404 -1.28 1.62 -4.88
N VAL A 405 -0.08 1.80 -5.42
CA VAL A 405 0.26 2.92 -6.31
C VAL A 405 -0.56 2.85 -7.60
N PHE A 406 -0.58 1.69 -8.25
CA PHE A 406 -1.36 1.49 -9.49
C PHE A 406 -2.86 1.65 -9.26
N GLY A 407 -3.38 1.24 -8.11
CA GLY A 407 -4.80 1.40 -7.78
C GLY A 407 -5.23 2.86 -7.77
N VAL A 408 -4.42 3.75 -7.21
CA VAL A 408 -4.70 5.20 -7.23
C VAL A 408 -4.50 5.78 -8.64
N ALA A 409 -3.37 5.47 -9.30
CA ALA A 409 -3.04 6.04 -10.60
C ALA A 409 -4.00 5.59 -11.70
N LEU A 410 -4.25 4.27 -11.81
CA LEU A 410 -5.20 3.72 -12.79
C LEU A 410 -6.65 4.09 -12.45
N GLY A 411 -7.00 4.17 -11.16
CA GLY A 411 -8.29 4.66 -10.72
C GLY A 411 -8.55 6.09 -11.16
N GLY A 412 -7.58 6.97 -10.98
CA GLY A 412 -7.64 8.36 -11.43
C GLY A 412 -7.72 8.48 -12.94
N LEU A 413 -6.87 7.74 -13.68
CA LEU A 413 -6.88 7.73 -15.15
C LEU A 413 -8.21 7.23 -15.70
N SER A 414 -8.67 6.05 -15.23
CA SER A 414 -9.93 5.46 -15.68
C SER A 414 -11.13 6.37 -15.38
N MET A 415 -11.14 6.95 -14.18
CA MET A 415 -12.18 7.91 -13.77
C MET A 415 -12.18 9.16 -14.67
N SER A 416 -11.01 9.70 -15.02
CA SER A 416 -10.91 10.86 -15.91
C SER A 416 -11.39 10.57 -17.33
N LEU A 417 -10.95 9.47 -17.92
CA LEU A 417 -11.38 9.07 -19.26
C LEU A 417 -12.88 8.77 -19.33
N ALA A 418 -13.41 8.11 -18.31
CA ALA A 418 -14.83 7.80 -18.23
C ALA A 418 -15.67 9.07 -17.99
N PHE A 419 -15.20 10.03 -17.20
CA PHE A 419 -15.86 11.32 -16.98
C PHE A 419 -15.90 12.16 -18.25
N GLU A 420 -14.78 12.22 -18.98
CA GLU A 420 -14.71 12.87 -20.29
C GLU A 420 -15.70 12.24 -21.29
N HIS A 421 -15.78 10.91 -21.33
CA HIS A 421 -16.71 10.19 -22.20
C HIS A 421 -18.17 10.45 -21.82
N SER A 422 -18.50 10.52 -20.53
CA SER A 422 -19.89 10.69 -20.07
C SER A 422 -20.39 12.14 -20.18
N THR A 423 -19.48 13.12 -20.07
CA THR A 423 -19.85 14.57 -20.04
C THR A 423 -19.54 15.29 -21.35
N GLY A 424 -18.71 14.69 -22.22
CA GLY A 424 -18.21 15.33 -23.45
C GLY A 424 -17.17 16.43 -23.21
N VAL A 425 -16.73 16.61 -21.97
CA VAL A 425 -15.79 17.68 -21.59
C VAL A 425 -14.47 17.06 -21.14
N ALA A 426 -13.41 17.29 -21.92
CA ALA A 426 -12.05 16.98 -21.51
C ALA A 426 -11.65 17.99 -20.40
N THR A 427 -11.71 17.56 -19.16
CA THR A 427 -11.38 18.40 -18.03
C THR A 427 -10.28 17.77 -17.18
N ALA A 428 -9.32 18.62 -16.78
CA ALA A 428 -8.33 18.22 -15.77
C ALA A 428 -8.98 18.09 -14.38
N ALA A 429 -10.21 18.60 -14.18
CA ALA A 429 -10.90 18.62 -12.92
C ALA A 429 -12.14 17.71 -12.95
N ILE A 430 -12.03 16.56 -12.29
CA ILE A 430 -13.18 15.68 -12.01
C ILE A 430 -13.92 16.28 -10.81
N THR A 431 -15.13 16.78 -11.08
CA THR A 431 -15.94 17.44 -10.06
C THR A 431 -17.12 16.59 -9.64
N THR A 432 -17.40 16.56 -8.35
CA THR A 432 -18.63 15.99 -7.76
C THR A 432 -19.84 16.93 -7.92
N ALA A 433 -19.64 18.15 -8.44
CA ALA A 433 -20.72 19.08 -8.75
C ALA A 433 -21.66 18.58 -9.88
N ASN A 434 -21.22 17.58 -10.66
CA ASN A 434 -22.07 16.82 -11.59
C ASN A 434 -22.20 15.36 -11.10
N PRO A 435 -23.18 15.06 -10.23
CA PRO A 435 -23.34 13.74 -9.64
C PRO A 435 -23.56 12.62 -10.67
N ASP A 436 -24.36 12.87 -11.70
CA ASP A 436 -24.65 11.88 -12.74
C ASP A 436 -23.40 11.54 -13.56
N GLY A 437 -22.65 12.56 -13.99
CA GLY A 437 -21.39 12.39 -14.69
C GLY A 437 -20.34 11.67 -13.84
N PHE A 438 -20.22 12.04 -12.55
CA PHE A 438 -19.31 11.38 -11.62
C PHE A 438 -19.65 9.90 -11.43
N VAL A 439 -20.93 9.57 -11.19
CA VAL A 439 -21.38 8.18 -10.97
C VAL A 439 -21.27 7.35 -12.24
N ALA A 440 -21.57 7.90 -13.41
CA ALA A 440 -21.38 7.21 -14.69
C ALA A 440 -19.90 6.88 -14.93
N ALA A 441 -18.99 7.81 -14.61
CA ALA A 441 -17.55 7.57 -14.67
C ALA A 441 -17.09 6.52 -13.64
N LEU A 442 -17.64 6.56 -12.43
CA LEU A 442 -17.37 5.60 -11.37
C LEU A 442 -17.79 4.18 -11.80
N ASN A 443 -18.99 4.03 -12.35
CA ASN A 443 -19.53 2.74 -12.84
C ASN A 443 -18.64 2.17 -13.96
N THR A 444 -18.22 3.01 -14.91
CA THR A 444 -17.31 2.61 -16.00
C THR A 444 -15.94 2.19 -15.45
N THR A 445 -15.43 2.89 -14.45
CA THR A 445 -14.18 2.56 -13.78
C THR A 445 -14.28 1.21 -13.05
N PHE A 446 -15.40 0.94 -12.37
CA PHE A 446 -15.63 -0.37 -11.74
C PHE A 446 -15.80 -1.49 -12.77
N LEU A 447 -16.44 -1.23 -13.90
CA LEU A 447 -16.52 -2.20 -15.00
C LEU A 447 -15.13 -2.56 -15.52
N ALA A 448 -14.27 -1.59 -15.77
CA ALA A 448 -12.89 -1.82 -16.17
C ALA A 448 -12.12 -2.63 -15.11
N ALA A 449 -12.31 -2.34 -13.84
CA ALA A 449 -11.70 -3.08 -12.72
C ALA A 449 -12.20 -4.53 -12.65
N VAL A 450 -13.49 -4.80 -12.95
CA VAL A 450 -14.02 -6.17 -13.08
C VAL A 450 -13.30 -6.92 -14.20
N VAL A 451 -13.14 -6.32 -15.38
CA VAL A 451 -12.44 -6.95 -16.51
C VAL A 451 -11.00 -7.29 -16.15
N VAL A 452 -10.29 -6.37 -15.51
CA VAL A 452 -8.91 -6.60 -15.06
C VAL A 452 -8.84 -7.67 -13.96
N SER A 453 -9.82 -7.74 -13.05
CA SER A 453 -9.87 -8.75 -11.99
C SER A 453 -10.12 -10.19 -12.52
N LEU A 454 -10.66 -10.36 -13.72
CA LEU A 454 -10.71 -11.67 -14.38
C LEU A 454 -9.32 -12.23 -14.70
N VAL A 455 -8.35 -11.33 -14.99
CA VAL A 455 -6.94 -11.73 -15.14
C VAL A 455 -6.40 -12.27 -13.80
N ALA A 456 -6.71 -11.60 -12.68
CA ALA A 456 -6.33 -12.08 -11.36
C ALA A 456 -6.96 -13.44 -11.02
N LEU A 457 -8.22 -13.66 -11.42
CA LEU A 457 -8.88 -14.95 -11.24
C LEU A 457 -8.19 -16.05 -12.04
N ALA A 458 -7.92 -15.81 -13.32
CA ALA A 458 -7.22 -16.75 -14.18
C ALA A 458 -5.82 -17.09 -13.66
N THR A 459 -5.05 -16.06 -13.26
CA THR A 459 -3.70 -16.26 -12.72
C THR A 459 -3.70 -16.95 -11.35
N SER A 460 -4.68 -16.68 -10.49
CA SER A 460 -4.86 -17.38 -9.20
C SER A 460 -5.19 -18.87 -9.40
N ILE A 461 -6.04 -19.19 -10.37
CA ILE A 461 -6.39 -20.57 -10.72
C ILE A 461 -5.18 -21.33 -11.29
N ILE A 462 -4.41 -20.71 -12.16
CA ILE A 462 -3.23 -21.32 -12.79
C ILE A 462 -2.10 -21.48 -11.78
N GLY A 463 -1.84 -20.48 -10.97
CA GLY A 463 -0.76 -20.47 -9.96
C GLY A 463 -0.90 -21.56 -8.89
N GLY A 464 -2.12 -21.98 -8.59
CA GLY A 464 -2.40 -22.91 -7.48
C GLY A 464 -2.47 -24.41 -7.83
N ARG A 465 -2.27 -24.85 -9.09
CA ARG A 465 -2.35 -26.29 -9.44
C ARG A 465 -1.30 -27.12 -8.73
N ARG A 466 -1.69 -28.13 -7.94
CA ARG A 466 -0.82 -29.23 -7.47
C ARG A 466 -0.49 -30.10 -8.68
N GLY A 467 0.75 -30.14 -9.10
CA GLY A 467 1.22 -31.03 -10.17
C GLY A 467 2.53 -30.52 -10.75
N GLU A 468 3.59 -31.32 -10.63
CA GLU A 468 4.98 -31.09 -11.05
C GLU A 468 5.94 -30.57 -9.96
N GLU A 469 5.99 -31.26 -8.83
CA GLU A 469 7.08 -31.12 -7.82
C GLU A 469 8.45 -31.64 -8.33
N GLN A 470 8.55 -32.11 -9.56
CA GLN A 470 9.78 -32.78 -10.06
C GLN A 470 10.70 -31.89 -10.89
N GLY A 471 10.35 -30.60 -11.13
CA GLY A 471 11.19 -29.69 -11.93
C GLY A 471 12.12 -28.76 -11.13
N ALA A 472 11.87 -28.55 -9.84
CA ALA A 472 12.60 -27.56 -9.02
C ALA A 472 13.90 -28.09 -8.39
N THR A 473 14.26 -29.36 -8.58
CA THR A 473 15.48 -29.96 -8.01
C THR A 473 16.69 -29.90 -8.95
N ARG A 474 16.60 -29.19 -10.08
CA ARG A 474 17.69 -29.08 -11.06
C ARG A 474 17.93 -27.63 -11.53
N LEU A 475 18.08 -26.69 -10.61
CA LEU A 475 18.65 -25.35 -10.90
C LEU A 475 19.61 -24.96 -9.80
#